data_5a8909a64d8122077459edaf85ad4f7d
#
_entry.id   5a8909a64d8122077459edaf85ad4f7d
#
_cell.length_a   1.000
_cell.length_b   1.000
_cell.length_c   1.000
_cell.angle_alpha   90.00
_cell.angle_beta   90.00
_cell.angle_gamma   90.00
#
_symmetry.space_group_name_H-M   'P 1'
#
loop_
_entity.id
_entity.type
_entity.pdbx_description
1 polymer ?
#
loop_
_entity_poly.entity_id
_entity_poly.type
_entity_poly.pdbx_seq_one_letter_code
_entity_poly.pdbx_strand_id
1 'polypeptide(L)'
;VLPSLYGINMDDVASIDLLKDAGSLAIYGARAANGVLLITTKKGKKGRTQINYSYKNTTNFVRYNSEKYLTAAQYIHWNRVGIQSRYQADLADGNTNAANTDKGQNVGSWGWAVNSGWTSPTGLYSTQILSDANRGYVGKSGWGVLVDPNPFIAGETDSILYHDLDVRTRENMILQQTTTQEHYLNLSGASDQGAFALGLGVLDDNGMVIGSQLKRLSMNFNGGLNVGKNLKVITTLSGYTLNQ
;
A
#
# COMPACT_ATOMS: atom_id res chain seq x y z
N VAL A 1 -0.75 10.81 21.79
CA VAL A 1 -1.27 9.78 20.90
C VAL A 1 -2.62 10.28 20.44
N LEU A 2 -2.75 10.73 19.21
CA LEU A 2 -4.05 11.01 18.61
C LEU A 2 -4.84 9.69 18.64
N PRO A 3 -6.03 9.62 19.25
CA PRO A 3 -6.91 8.50 19.05
C PRO A 3 -7.07 8.40 17.53
N SER A 4 -6.66 7.29 16.96
CA SER A 4 -6.67 7.16 15.52
C SER A 4 -8.09 7.33 15.04
N LEU A 5 -8.32 8.20 14.06
CA LEU A 5 -9.61 8.38 13.39
C LEU A 5 -10.16 7.03 12.87
N TYR A 6 -9.29 6.03 12.73
CA TYR A 6 -9.64 4.66 12.40
C TYR A 6 -10.57 3.97 13.41
N GLY A 7 -10.60 4.42 14.68
CA GLY A 7 -11.52 3.87 15.70
C GLY A 7 -12.96 4.37 15.58
N ILE A 8 -13.21 5.42 14.79
CA ILE A 8 -14.54 6.04 14.67
C ILE A 8 -15.23 5.47 13.42
N ASN A 9 -16.41 4.91 13.60
CA ASN A 9 -17.25 4.57 12.46
C ASN A 9 -17.93 5.84 11.95
N MET A 10 -17.73 6.19 10.70
CA MET A 10 -18.30 7.39 10.08
C MET A 10 -19.81 7.35 10.02
N ASP A 11 -20.43 6.17 10.04
CA ASP A 11 -21.87 6.01 10.09
C ASP A 11 -22.48 6.43 11.47
N ASP A 12 -21.66 6.50 12.53
CA ASP A 12 -22.06 7.05 13.83
C ASP A 12 -21.97 8.57 13.90
N VAL A 13 -21.31 9.22 12.94
CA VAL A 13 -21.04 10.65 12.97
C VAL A 13 -22.27 11.44 12.52
N ALA A 14 -22.66 12.44 13.31
CA ALA A 14 -23.71 13.41 12.97
C ALA A 14 -23.13 14.67 12.34
N SER A 15 -22.02 15.21 12.88
CA SER A 15 -21.30 16.36 12.32
C SER A 15 -19.81 16.28 12.63
N ILE A 16 -19.02 16.93 11.78
CA ILE A 16 -17.59 17.14 11.96
C ILE A 16 -17.35 18.63 11.82
N ASP A 17 -16.92 19.27 12.90
CA ASP A 17 -16.69 20.71 12.94
C ASP A 17 -15.20 20.98 13.19
N LEU A 18 -14.57 21.78 12.34
CA LEU A 18 -13.18 22.18 12.50
C LEU A 18 -13.10 23.59 13.10
N LEU A 19 -12.70 23.65 14.35
CA LEU A 19 -12.50 24.91 15.09
C LEU A 19 -11.09 25.44 14.83
N LYS A 20 -11.01 26.69 14.35
CA LYS A 20 -9.72 27.36 14.04
C LYS A 20 -9.60 28.74 14.67
N ASP A 21 -10.68 29.31 15.16
CA ASP A 21 -10.70 30.65 15.78
C ASP A 21 -10.22 30.58 17.23
N ALA A 22 -9.48 31.62 17.66
CA ALA A 22 -8.86 31.66 18.97
C ALA A 22 -9.88 31.58 20.13
N GLY A 23 -11.10 32.15 19.95
CA GLY A 23 -12.13 32.10 20.92
C GLY A 23 -12.64 30.69 21.21
N SER A 24 -12.91 29.92 20.14
CA SER A 24 -13.37 28.53 20.25
C SER A 24 -12.25 27.59 20.74
N LEU A 25 -11.00 27.91 20.46
CA LEU A 25 -9.84 27.11 20.87
C LEU A 25 -9.46 27.29 22.35
N ALA A 26 -9.80 28.44 22.93
CA ALA A 26 -9.41 28.79 24.30
C ALA A 26 -9.85 27.76 25.36
N ILE A 27 -11.01 27.13 25.18
CA ILE A 27 -11.52 26.11 26.10
C ILE A 27 -10.80 24.78 26.05
N TYR A 28 -10.02 24.53 24.97
CA TYR A 28 -9.27 23.29 24.76
C TYR A 28 -7.78 23.42 25.15
N GLY A 29 -7.34 24.63 25.57
CA GLY A 29 -5.99 24.90 26.05
C GLY A 29 -4.90 24.83 24.98
N ALA A 30 -3.62 24.74 25.39
CA ALA A 30 -2.47 24.82 24.52
C ALA A 30 -2.40 23.74 23.43
N ARG A 31 -3.05 22.60 23.64
CA ARG A 31 -3.11 21.52 22.61
C ARG A 31 -3.92 21.90 21.38
N ALA A 32 -4.76 22.92 21.49
CA ALA A 32 -5.62 23.37 20.41
C ALA A 32 -4.93 24.35 19.44
N ALA A 33 -3.65 24.69 19.64
CA ALA A 33 -2.92 25.67 18.82
C ALA A 33 -2.98 25.40 17.29
N ASN A 34 -3.09 24.15 16.88
CA ASN A 34 -3.20 23.74 15.48
C ASN A 34 -4.65 23.52 15.00
N GLY A 35 -5.64 23.86 15.82
CA GLY A 35 -7.07 23.61 15.57
C GLY A 35 -7.60 22.38 16.32
N VAL A 36 -8.92 22.32 16.42
CA VAL A 36 -9.66 21.21 17.05
C VAL A 36 -10.68 20.67 16.08
N LEU A 37 -10.66 19.36 15.88
CA LEU A 37 -11.68 18.63 15.15
C LEU A 37 -12.71 18.09 16.16
N LEU A 38 -13.91 18.68 16.12
CA LEU A 38 -15.03 18.27 16.97
C LEU A 38 -15.91 17.28 16.20
N ILE A 39 -15.96 16.04 16.69
CA ILE A 39 -16.80 15.00 16.09
C ILE A 39 -18.00 14.77 17.01
N THR A 40 -19.19 15.04 16.49
CA THR A 40 -20.45 14.81 17.18
C THR A 40 -21.10 13.55 16.66
N THR A 41 -21.42 12.62 17.55
CA THR A 41 -22.09 11.36 17.21
C THR A 41 -23.62 11.51 17.21
N LYS A 42 -24.28 10.63 16.43
CA LYS A 42 -25.74 10.58 16.33
C LYS A 42 -26.38 10.30 17.68
N LYS A 43 -27.52 10.98 17.93
CA LYS A 43 -28.35 10.79 19.12
C LYS A 43 -29.73 10.27 18.73
N GLY A 44 -30.42 9.61 19.65
CA GLY A 44 -31.79 9.15 19.42
C GLY A 44 -32.72 10.33 19.15
N LYS A 45 -33.61 10.18 18.17
CA LYS A 45 -34.67 11.13 17.84
C LYS A 45 -35.99 10.67 18.43
N LYS A 46 -36.84 11.63 18.87
CA LYS A 46 -38.17 11.35 19.40
C LYS A 46 -39.03 10.60 18.39
N GLY A 47 -39.65 9.50 18.79
CA GLY A 47 -40.46 8.65 17.95
C GLY A 47 -40.28 7.17 18.26
N ARG A 48 -40.71 6.34 17.34
CA ARG A 48 -40.51 4.88 17.42
C ARG A 48 -39.03 4.53 17.33
N THR A 49 -38.61 3.49 18.05
CA THR A 49 -37.28 2.93 17.92
C THR A 49 -37.02 2.56 16.46
N GLN A 50 -35.92 3.04 15.94
CA GLN A 50 -35.46 2.77 14.57
C GLN A 50 -34.29 1.79 14.61
N ILE A 51 -34.31 0.84 13.71
CA ILE A 51 -33.25 -0.14 13.49
C ILE A 51 -32.80 0.05 12.04
N ASN A 52 -31.55 0.42 11.85
CA ASN A 52 -30.96 0.58 10.53
C ASN A 52 -29.75 -0.34 10.42
N TYR A 53 -29.74 -1.14 9.39
CA TYR A 53 -28.58 -1.96 9.03
C TYR A 53 -28.06 -1.53 7.67
N SER A 54 -26.78 -1.31 7.57
CA SER A 54 -26.11 -1.07 6.29
C SER A 54 -25.00 -2.07 6.06
N TYR A 55 -24.92 -2.52 4.83
CA TYR A 55 -23.83 -3.35 4.32
C TYR A 55 -23.18 -2.66 3.14
N LYS A 56 -21.87 -2.50 3.20
CA LYS A 56 -21.09 -1.91 2.14
C LYS A 56 -20.00 -2.90 1.73
N ASN A 57 -19.96 -3.19 0.42
CA ASN A 57 -18.91 -4.00 -0.18
C ASN A 57 -18.19 -3.16 -1.23
N THR A 58 -16.89 -3.04 -1.10
CA THR A 58 -16.04 -2.29 -2.04
C THR A 58 -15.00 -3.24 -2.61
N THR A 59 -14.92 -3.33 -3.93
CA THR A 59 -13.87 -4.09 -4.61
C THR A 59 -12.81 -3.13 -5.11
N ASN A 60 -11.55 -3.37 -4.72
CA ASN A 60 -10.40 -2.59 -5.12
C ASN A 60 -9.64 -3.34 -6.20
N PHE A 61 -9.46 -2.71 -7.35
CA PHE A 61 -8.73 -3.25 -8.49
C PHE A 61 -7.37 -2.59 -8.58
N VAL A 62 -6.34 -3.41 -8.77
CA VAL A 62 -5.01 -2.90 -9.08
C VAL A 62 -5.02 -2.41 -10.53
N ARG A 63 -4.68 -1.15 -10.74
CA ARG A 63 -4.44 -0.61 -12.07
C ARG A 63 -2.96 -0.66 -12.37
N TYR A 64 -2.59 -1.46 -13.35
CA TYR A 64 -1.24 -1.52 -13.86
C TYR A 64 -1.02 -0.40 -14.87
N ASN A 65 -0.01 0.40 -14.64
CA ASN A 65 0.44 1.41 -15.60
C ASN A 65 1.73 0.91 -16.27
N SER A 66 1.58 -0.01 -17.19
CA SER A 66 2.68 -0.70 -17.90
C SER A 66 3.60 0.25 -18.69
N GLU A 67 3.12 1.46 -19.01
CA GLU A 67 3.88 2.43 -19.79
C GLU A 67 5.06 3.08 -19.04
N LYS A 68 5.12 2.90 -17.71
CA LYS A 68 6.15 3.52 -16.87
C LYS A 68 7.35 2.62 -16.56
N TYR A 69 7.27 1.36 -16.93
CA TYR A 69 8.31 0.40 -16.59
C TYR A 69 9.08 -0.03 -17.84
N LEU A 70 10.39 -0.08 -17.72
CA LEU A 70 11.23 -0.68 -18.75
C LEU A 70 10.96 -2.18 -18.83
N THR A 71 10.94 -2.73 -20.01
CA THR A 71 11.03 -4.19 -20.20
C THR A 71 12.36 -4.70 -19.66
N ALA A 72 12.47 -6.00 -19.38
CA ALA A 72 13.73 -6.59 -18.92
C ALA A 72 14.86 -6.35 -19.94
N ALA A 73 14.58 -6.47 -21.23
CA ALA A 73 15.56 -6.19 -22.28
C ALA A 73 16.03 -4.73 -22.27
N GLN A 74 15.10 -3.76 -22.17
CA GLN A 74 15.44 -2.34 -22.07
C GLN A 74 16.25 -2.04 -20.80
N TYR A 75 15.86 -2.64 -19.67
CA TYR A 75 16.58 -2.50 -18.42
C TYR A 75 18.02 -3.01 -18.53
N ILE A 76 18.24 -4.18 -19.11
CA ILE A 76 19.56 -4.75 -19.36
C ILE A 76 20.37 -3.82 -20.27
N HIS A 77 19.79 -3.39 -21.39
CA HIS A 77 20.45 -2.49 -22.32
C HIS A 77 20.94 -1.20 -21.65
N TRP A 78 20.05 -0.47 -20.96
CA TRP A 78 20.42 0.80 -20.34
C TRP A 78 21.47 0.68 -19.25
N ASN A 79 21.44 -0.41 -18.54
CA ASN A 79 22.48 -0.66 -17.58
C ASN A 79 23.84 -0.94 -18.27
N ARG A 80 23.86 -1.70 -19.35
CA ARG A 80 25.09 -1.93 -20.12
C ARG A 80 25.66 -0.63 -20.68
N VAL A 81 24.81 0.28 -21.16
CA VAL A 81 25.19 1.64 -21.53
C VAL A 81 25.81 2.39 -20.36
N GLY A 82 25.23 2.30 -19.17
CA GLY A 82 25.76 2.91 -17.96
C GLY A 82 27.15 2.38 -17.59
N ILE A 83 27.33 1.06 -17.63
CA ILE A 83 28.64 0.41 -17.39
C ILE A 83 29.68 0.84 -18.43
N GLN A 84 29.30 0.89 -19.71
CA GLN A 84 30.18 1.37 -20.77
C GLN A 84 30.64 2.81 -20.50
N SER A 85 29.72 3.67 -20.16
CA SER A 85 30.03 5.09 -19.88
C SER A 85 31.00 5.23 -18.70
N ARG A 86 30.79 4.46 -17.65
CA ARG A 86 31.67 4.44 -16.49
C ARG A 86 33.05 3.90 -16.84
N TYR A 87 33.10 2.76 -17.53
CA TYR A 87 34.35 2.14 -18.00
C TYR A 87 35.20 3.13 -18.82
N GLN A 88 34.56 3.86 -19.74
CA GLN A 88 35.26 4.86 -20.55
C GLN A 88 35.76 6.05 -19.71
N ALA A 89 34.99 6.50 -18.74
CA ALA A 89 35.42 7.55 -17.81
C ALA A 89 36.62 7.09 -16.97
N ASP A 90 36.59 5.89 -16.42
CA ASP A 90 37.70 5.36 -15.62
C ASP A 90 38.97 5.16 -16.44
N LEU A 91 38.86 4.77 -17.70
CA LEU A 91 39.99 4.71 -18.61
C LEU A 91 40.56 6.11 -18.92
N ALA A 92 39.71 7.10 -19.15
CA ALA A 92 40.13 8.48 -19.42
C ALA A 92 40.87 9.10 -18.22
N ASP A 93 40.44 8.75 -17.01
CA ASP A 93 41.07 9.19 -15.75
C ASP A 93 42.34 8.36 -15.39
N GLY A 94 42.72 7.38 -16.23
CA GLY A 94 43.85 6.51 -15.99
C GLY A 94 43.64 5.45 -14.88
N ASN A 95 42.41 5.28 -14.43
CA ASN A 95 42.04 4.34 -13.37
C ASN A 95 41.75 2.94 -13.92
N THR A 96 42.79 2.26 -14.38
CA THR A 96 42.69 0.92 -15.02
C THR A 96 42.11 -0.13 -14.05
N ASN A 97 42.31 0.01 -12.76
CA ASN A 97 41.78 -0.93 -11.78
C ASN A 97 40.23 -0.81 -11.67
N ALA A 98 39.71 0.42 -11.67
CA ALA A 98 38.26 0.64 -11.67
C ALA A 98 37.64 0.17 -12.98
N ALA A 99 38.27 0.49 -14.12
CA ALA A 99 37.83 0.01 -15.42
C ALA A 99 37.78 -1.52 -15.50
N ASN A 100 38.77 -2.23 -14.98
CA ASN A 100 38.78 -3.69 -14.90
C ASN A 100 37.68 -4.23 -13.99
N THR A 101 37.37 -3.51 -12.90
CA THR A 101 36.25 -3.84 -12.00
C THR A 101 34.91 -3.70 -12.72
N ASP A 102 34.71 -2.63 -13.50
CA ASP A 102 33.51 -2.42 -14.30
C ASP A 102 33.35 -3.52 -15.35
N LYS A 103 34.44 -3.93 -15.99
CA LYS A 103 34.47 -5.05 -16.95
C LYS A 103 34.07 -6.37 -16.27
N GLY A 104 34.52 -6.62 -15.05
CA GLY A 104 34.12 -7.76 -14.24
C GLY A 104 32.64 -7.69 -13.83
N GLN A 105 32.12 -6.50 -13.52
CA GLN A 105 30.72 -6.30 -13.16
C GLN A 105 29.75 -6.58 -14.31
N ASN A 106 30.13 -6.27 -15.55
CA ASN A 106 29.30 -6.62 -16.72
C ASN A 106 29.08 -8.13 -16.84
N VAL A 107 30.01 -8.92 -16.34
CA VAL A 107 29.98 -10.38 -16.49
C VAL A 107 29.48 -11.08 -15.25
N GLY A 108 29.40 -10.41 -14.09
CA GLY A 108 29.23 -11.20 -12.91
C GLY A 108 28.50 -10.60 -11.70
N SER A 109 28.50 -9.32 -11.47
CA SER A 109 28.19 -8.82 -10.12
C SER A 109 26.80 -8.23 -9.89
N TRP A 110 26.03 -7.96 -10.94
CA TRP A 110 24.78 -7.22 -10.80
C TRP A 110 23.55 -7.87 -11.44
N GLY A 111 23.55 -9.19 -11.60
CA GLY A 111 22.42 -9.91 -12.16
C GLY A 111 22.23 -9.77 -13.66
N TRP A 112 23.20 -9.23 -14.37
CA TRP A 112 23.15 -8.92 -15.80
C TRP A 112 23.93 -9.87 -16.66
N ALA A 113 24.80 -10.60 -16.02
CA ALA A 113 25.67 -11.52 -16.70
C ALA A 113 25.99 -12.72 -15.84
N VAL A 114 26.68 -13.66 -16.45
CA VAL A 114 27.07 -14.94 -15.87
C VAL A 114 27.64 -14.77 -14.46
N ASN A 115 27.14 -15.52 -13.51
CA ASN A 115 27.65 -15.76 -12.15
C ASN A 115 27.35 -14.72 -11.08
N SER A 116 26.44 -13.80 -11.27
CA SER A 116 26.10 -12.94 -10.18
C SER A 116 24.62 -12.74 -10.03
N GLY A 117 24.24 -12.72 -8.84
CA GLY A 117 22.93 -12.36 -8.44
C GLY A 117 22.03 -13.56 -8.19
N TRP A 118 20.79 -13.35 -8.33
CA TRP A 118 19.76 -14.25 -7.97
C TRP A 118 19.70 -15.49 -8.89
N THR A 119 19.86 -16.66 -8.33
CA THR A 119 19.65 -17.92 -9.04
C THR A 119 18.18 -18.30 -9.04
N SER A 120 17.65 -18.66 -10.21
CA SER A 120 16.32 -19.24 -10.29
C SER A 120 16.27 -20.60 -9.56
N PRO A 121 15.07 -21.11 -9.22
CA PRO A 121 14.92 -22.44 -8.63
C PRO A 121 15.56 -23.58 -9.47
N THR A 122 15.84 -23.32 -10.74
CA THR A 122 16.52 -24.26 -11.66
C THR A 122 18.03 -24.13 -11.62
N GLY A 123 18.61 -23.29 -10.76
CA GLY A 123 20.04 -23.06 -10.67
C GLY A 123 20.61 -22.12 -11.74
N LEU A 124 19.77 -21.57 -12.61
CA LEU A 124 20.19 -20.61 -13.63
C LEU A 124 20.05 -19.18 -13.12
N TYR A 125 20.99 -18.34 -13.52
CA TYR A 125 20.91 -16.90 -13.27
C TYR A 125 19.82 -16.26 -14.14
N SER A 126 19.20 -15.21 -13.62
CA SER A 126 18.16 -14.48 -14.35
C SER A 126 18.67 -13.79 -15.63
N THR A 127 19.98 -13.57 -15.71
CA THR A 127 20.63 -12.93 -16.87
C THR A 127 22.01 -13.53 -17.03
N GLN A 128 22.36 -13.98 -18.25
CA GLN A 128 23.64 -14.58 -18.52
C GLN A 128 23.97 -14.54 -20.03
N ILE A 129 25.25 -14.63 -20.37
CA ILE A 129 25.65 -14.75 -21.76
C ILE A 129 25.14 -16.08 -22.33
N LEU A 130 24.52 -16.03 -23.50
CA LEU A 130 23.99 -17.19 -24.18
C LEU A 130 25.14 -18.12 -24.58
N SER A 131 25.03 -19.36 -24.22
CA SER A 131 26.01 -20.42 -24.49
C SER A 131 25.29 -21.73 -24.81
N ASP A 132 26.03 -22.74 -25.23
CA ASP A 132 25.45 -24.06 -25.50
C ASP A 132 24.85 -24.70 -24.22
N ALA A 133 25.41 -24.38 -23.05
CA ALA A 133 24.95 -24.89 -21.78
C ALA A 133 23.53 -24.35 -21.39
N ASN A 134 23.17 -23.14 -21.82
CA ASN A 134 21.91 -22.52 -21.49
C ASN A 134 20.96 -22.30 -22.69
N ARG A 135 21.40 -22.62 -23.88
CA ARG A 135 20.62 -22.49 -25.13
C ARG A 135 19.25 -23.21 -25.08
N GLY A 136 19.14 -24.26 -24.30
CA GLY A 136 17.88 -25.00 -24.10
C GLY A 136 16.75 -24.21 -23.45
N TYR A 137 17.02 -23.00 -22.95
CA TYR A 137 16.00 -22.10 -22.38
C TYR A 137 15.45 -21.12 -23.41
N VAL A 138 16.09 -20.96 -24.56
CA VAL A 138 15.59 -20.11 -25.66
C VAL A 138 14.21 -20.61 -26.11
N GLY A 139 13.23 -19.73 -26.09
CA GLY A 139 11.84 -20.05 -26.45
C GLY A 139 11.00 -20.66 -25.33
N LYS A 140 11.55 -20.93 -24.14
CA LYS A 140 10.74 -21.28 -22.98
C LYS A 140 10.04 -20.05 -22.41
N SER A 141 8.86 -20.28 -21.82
CA SER A 141 8.06 -19.21 -21.21
C SER A 141 8.87 -18.42 -20.16
N GLY A 142 8.82 -17.11 -20.25
CA GLY A 142 9.54 -16.20 -19.36
C GLY A 142 11.03 -16.02 -19.71
N TRP A 143 11.53 -16.66 -20.77
CA TRP A 143 12.91 -16.50 -21.22
C TRP A 143 13.00 -15.78 -22.57
N GLY A 144 13.86 -14.77 -22.62
CA GLY A 144 14.14 -13.99 -23.84
C GLY A 144 15.63 -13.98 -24.17
N VAL A 145 15.92 -13.58 -25.38
CA VAL A 145 17.29 -13.33 -25.84
C VAL A 145 17.38 -11.87 -26.29
N LEU A 146 18.35 -11.16 -25.75
CA LEU A 146 18.72 -9.81 -26.15
C LEU A 146 20.07 -9.88 -26.89
N VAL A 147 20.13 -9.35 -28.10
CA VAL A 147 21.38 -9.06 -28.78
C VAL A 147 21.70 -7.59 -28.55
N ASP A 148 22.82 -7.32 -27.90
CA ASP A 148 23.15 -5.98 -27.43
C ASP A 148 24.65 -5.68 -27.68
N PRO A 149 25.04 -4.45 -28.00
CA PRO A 149 26.42 -4.08 -28.17
C PRO A 149 27.28 -4.46 -26.98
N ASN A 150 28.48 -5.02 -27.26
CA ASN A 150 29.42 -5.28 -26.18
C ASN A 150 29.94 -3.95 -25.61
N PRO A 151 29.81 -3.71 -24.29
CA PRO A 151 30.19 -2.43 -23.71
C PRO A 151 31.69 -2.16 -23.66
N PHE A 152 32.51 -3.16 -23.94
CA PHE A 152 33.98 -3.08 -23.80
C PHE A 152 34.74 -3.29 -25.12
N ILE A 153 34.10 -3.91 -26.13
CA ILE A 153 34.70 -4.22 -27.40
C ILE A 153 33.87 -3.57 -28.51
N ALA A 154 34.44 -2.55 -29.14
CA ALA A 154 33.76 -1.82 -30.20
C ALA A 154 33.49 -2.72 -31.42
N GLY A 155 32.26 -2.68 -31.92
CA GLY A 155 31.81 -3.44 -33.07
C GLY A 155 31.40 -4.90 -32.76
N GLU A 156 31.54 -5.35 -31.54
CA GLU A 156 31.05 -6.64 -31.11
C GLU A 156 29.67 -6.54 -30.45
N THR A 157 28.95 -7.66 -30.47
CA THR A 157 27.63 -7.80 -29.78
C THR A 157 27.63 -9.04 -28.92
N ASP A 158 26.92 -8.94 -27.79
CA ASP A 158 26.64 -10.06 -26.92
C ASP A 158 25.22 -10.58 -27.15
N SER A 159 25.07 -11.89 -27.10
CA SER A 159 23.77 -12.54 -26.99
C SER A 159 23.53 -12.86 -25.52
N ILE A 160 22.47 -12.27 -24.93
CA ILE A 160 22.18 -12.37 -23.51
C ILE A 160 20.87 -13.11 -23.35
N LEU A 161 20.91 -14.24 -22.67
CA LEU A 161 19.73 -14.96 -22.21
C LEU A 161 19.25 -14.28 -20.92
N TYR A 162 17.98 -13.91 -20.85
CA TYR A 162 17.40 -13.31 -19.66
C TYR A 162 16.03 -13.91 -19.33
N HIS A 163 15.69 -13.94 -18.05
CA HIS A 163 14.37 -14.30 -17.58
C HIS A 163 13.55 -13.03 -17.37
N ASP A 164 12.48 -12.90 -18.13
CA ASP A 164 11.55 -11.78 -18.02
C ASP A 164 10.33 -12.20 -17.19
N LEU A 165 10.19 -11.58 -16.04
CA LEU A 165 8.92 -11.56 -15.33
C LEU A 165 8.13 -10.40 -15.91
N ASP A 166 7.04 -10.69 -16.61
CA ASP A 166 6.08 -9.67 -17.03
C ASP A 166 5.78 -8.71 -15.87
N VAL A 167 5.64 -7.44 -16.17
CA VAL A 167 5.30 -6.39 -15.19
C VAL A 167 4.09 -6.80 -14.34
N ARG A 168 3.06 -7.38 -14.97
CA ARG A 168 1.88 -7.89 -14.26
C ARG A 168 2.23 -9.00 -13.28
N THR A 169 3.13 -9.90 -13.64
CA THR A 169 3.58 -10.97 -12.74
C THR A 169 4.34 -10.39 -11.55
N ARG A 170 5.20 -9.40 -11.78
CA ARG A 170 5.94 -8.72 -10.70
C ARG A 170 5.01 -7.96 -9.76
N GLU A 171 4.03 -7.25 -10.30
CA GLU A 171 3.05 -6.52 -9.50
C GLU A 171 2.13 -7.47 -8.73
N ASN A 172 1.71 -8.58 -9.33
CA ASN A 172 0.93 -9.63 -8.65
C ASN A 172 1.71 -10.34 -7.53
N MET A 173 3.03 -10.21 -7.47
CA MET A 173 3.82 -10.69 -6.32
C MET A 173 3.66 -9.79 -5.09
N ILE A 174 3.24 -8.55 -5.27
CA ILE A 174 3.14 -7.55 -4.21
C ILE A 174 1.71 -7.08 -4.03
N LEU A 175 0.95 -6.98 -5.12
CA LEU A 175 -0.38 -6.43 -5.15
C LEU A 175 -1.43 -7.48 -5.51
N GLN A 176 -2.60 -7.34 -4.92
CA GLN A 176 -3.75 -8.21 -5.13
C GLN A 176 -5.04 -7.40 -5.28
N GLN A 177 -5.98 -7.95 -6.03
CA GLN A 177 -7.35 -7.46 -6.00
C GLN A 177 -7.96 -7.82 -4.65
N THR A 178 -8.67 -6.88 -4.03
CA THR A 178 -9.21 -7.07 -2.68
C THR A 178 -10.64 -6.60 -2.57
N THR A 179 -11.29 -7.05 -1.52
CA THR A 179 -12.61 -6.60 -1.12
C THR A 179 -12.57 -6.07 0.31
N THR A 180 -13.21 -4.92 0.50
CA THR A 180 -13.50 -4.35 1.82
C THR A 180 -14.97 -4.59 2.11
N GLN A 181 -15.28 -5.17 3.27
CA GLN A 181 -16.64 -5.40 3.73
C GLN A 181 -16.89 -4.61 5.02
N GLU A 182 -17.96 -3.84 5.04
CA GLU A 182 -18.37 -3.08 6.21
C GLU A 182 -19.82 -3.39 6.54
N HIS A 183 -20.07 -3.81 7.77
CA HIS A 183 -21.37 -4.04 8.34
C HIS A 183 -21.59 -3.01 9.47
N TYR A 184 -22.72 -2.35 9.43
CA TYR A 184 -23.07 -1.39 10.47
C TYR A 184 -24.52 -1.56 10.87
N LEU A 185 -24.75 -1.67 12.18
CA LEU A 185 -26.06 -1.74 12.80
C LEU A 185 -26.25 -0.52 13.71
N ASN A 186 -27.31 0.23 13.49
CA ASN A 186 -27.69 1.34 14.34
C ASN A 186 -29.09 1.12 14.93
N LEU A 187 -29.19 1.23 16.25
CA LEU A 187 -30.44 1.24 16.98
C LEU A 187 -30.58 2.59 17.67
N SER A 188 -31.67 3.30 17.45
CA SER A 188 -31.89 4.59 18.10
C SER A 188 -33.35 4.84 18.40
N GLY A 189 -33.60 5.54 19.48
CA GLY A 189 -34.95 5.93 19.89
C GLY A 189 -34.93 6.99 20.97
N ALA A 190 -36.04 7.68 21.12
CA ALA A 190 -36.23 8.62 22.21
C ALA A 190 -37.70 8.70 22.60
N SER A 191 -37.91 8.94 23.90
CA SER A 191 -39.19 9.24 24.52
C SER A 191 -39.08 10.51 25.41
N ASP A 192 -40.12 10.88 26.08
CA ASP A 192 -40.05 11.98 27.05
C ASP A 192 -39.15 11.64 28.25
N GLN A 193 -38.97 10.35 28.53
CA GLN A 193 -38.16 9.87 29.65
C GLN A 193 -36.69 9.72 29.31
N GLY A 194 -36.36 9.58 28.02
CA GLY A 194 -34.96 9.40 27.63
C GLY A 194 -34.74 9.14 26.15
N ALA A 195 -33.49 9.14 25.77
CA ALA A 195 -33.06 8.88 24.41
C ALA A 195 -31.86 7.93 24.43
N PHE A 196 -31.75 7.10 23.41
CA PHE A 196 -30.57 6.24 23.20
C PHE A 196 -30.22 6.14 21.75
N ALA A 197 -28.95 5.90 21.48
CA ALA A 197 -28.42 5.49 20.20
C ALA A 197 -27.29 4.50 20.44
N LEU A 198 -27.33 3.36 19.75
CA LEU A 198 -26.31 2.31 19.77
C LEU A 198 -25.87 2.06 18.33
N GLY A 199 -24.59 2.22 18.07
CA GLY A 199 -23.94 1.86 16.82
C GLY A 199 -23.00 0.69 17.03
N LEU A 200 -23.09 -0.32 16.17
CA LEU A 200 -22.19 -1.46 16.11
C LEU A 200 -21.64 -1.58 14.69
N GLY A 201 -20.31 -1.56 14.53
CA GLY A 201 -19.66 -1.63 13.24
C GLY A 201 -18.61 -2.74 13.18
N VAL A 202 -18.59 -3.48 12.07
CA VAL A 202 -17.57 -4.46 11.74
C VAL A 202 -17.00 -4.09 10.38
N LEU A 203 -15.69 -3.93 10.31
CA LEU A 203 -14.95 -3.68 9.07
C LEU A 203 -13.94 -4.82 8.88
N ASP A 204 -13.93 -5.41 7.70
CA ASP A 204 -12.88 -6.30 7.22
C ASP A 204 -12.34 -5.72 5.92
N ASP A 205 -11.16 -5.13 5.99
CA ASP A 205 -10.48 -4.48 4.89
C ASP A 205 -9.19 -5.23 4.55
N ASN A 206 -9.21 -5.92 3.42
CA ASN A 206 -8.03 -6.54 2.88
C ASN A 206 -7.29 -5.54 2.01
N GLY A 207 -6.06 -5.21 2.38
CA GLY A 207 -5.25 -4.25 1.65
C GLY A 207 -4.79 -4.78 0.30
N MET A 208 -4.56 -3.88 -0.66
CA MET A 208 -4.04 -4.25 -1.98
C MET A 208 -2.61 -4.79 -1.93
N VAL A 209 -1.84 -4.47 -0.89
CA VAL A 209 -0.53 -5.10 -0.67
C VAL A 209 -0.75 -6.46 -0.01
N ILE A 210 -0.17 -7.52 -0.57
CA ILE A 210 -0.28 -8.88 -0.04
C ILE A 210 0.20 -8.91 1.41
N GLY A 211 -0.63 -9.51 2.28
CA GLY A 211 -0.34 -9.61 3.72
C GLY A 211 -0.82 -8.41 4.55
N SER A 212 -1.34 -7.34 3.93
CA SER A 212 -1.96 -6.25 4.69
C SER A 212 -3.46 -6.50 4.89
N GLN A 213 -3.92 -6.38 6.12
CA GLN A 213 -5.32 -6.54 6.50
C GLN A 213 -5.65 -5.61 7.65
N LEU A 214 -6.85 -5.06 7.66
CA LEU A 214 -7.38 -4.27 8.77
C LEU A 214 -8.73 -4.81 9.17
N LYS A 215 -8.84 -5.28 10.41
CA LYS A 215 -10.12 -5.67 11.00
C LYS A 215 -10.46 -4.73 12.13
N ARG A 216 -11.66 -4.18 12.11
CA ARG A 216 -12.16 -3.29 13.15
C ARG A 216 -13.53 -3.74 13.62
N LEU A 217 -13.66 -3.88 14.93
CA LEU A 217 -14.96 -3.93 15.62
C LEU A 217 -15.13 -2.63 16.39
N SER A 218 -16.22 -1.93 16.19
CA SER A 218 -16.51 -0.67 16.89
C SER A 218 -17.89 -0.70 17.54
N MET A 219 -17.98 -0.08 18.70
CA MET A 219 -19.23 0.11 19.42
C MET A 219 -19.32 1.55 19.91
N ASN A 220 -20.46 2.17 19.72
CA ASN A 220 -20.75 3.51 20.22
C ASN A 220 -22.16 3.54 20.83
N PHE A 221 -22.24 3.89 22.09
CA PHE A 221 -23.51 4.02 22.80
C PHE A 221 -23.64 5.43 23.37
N ASN A 222 -24.74 6.09 23.06
CA ASN A 222 -25.15 7.35 23.64
C ASN A 222 -26.53 7.17 24.31
N GLY A 223 -26.60 7.40 25.60
CA GLY A 223 -27.82 7.30 26.37
C GLY A 223 -28.07 8.58 27.14
N GLY A 224 -29.33 8.93 27.28
CA GLY A 224 -29.79 10.02 28.16
C GLY A 224 -31.08 9.64 28.81
N LEU A 225 -31.18 9.80 30.14
CA LEU A 225 -32.36 9.53 30.94
C LEU A 225 -32.73 10.76 31.73
N ASN A 226 -34.00 11.15 31.71
CA ASN A 226 -34.55 12.21 32.52
C ASN A 226 -35.13 11.60 33.80
N VAL A 227 -34.50 11.89 34.95
CA VAL A 227 -34.93 11.40 36.26
C VAL A 227 -35.72 12.52 36.96
N GLY A 228 -37.01 12.41 36.88
CA GLY A 228 -37.88 13.47 37.38
C GLY A 228 -37.81 14.77 36.55
N LYS A 229 -38.06 15.92 37.18
CA LYS A 229 -38.11 17.22 36.48
C LYS A 229 -36.75 17.92 36.39
N ASN A 230 -35.78 17.56 37.24
CA ASN A 230 -34.58 18.38 37.46
C ASN A 230 -33.27 17.61 37.26
N LEU A 231 -33.30 16.30 37.01
CA LEU A 231 -32.09 15.50 36.84
C LEU A 231 -32.07 14.84 35.47
N LYS A 232 -31.00 15.07 34.74
CA LYS A 232 -30.72 14.38 33.48
C LYS A 232 -29.40 13.65 33.60
N VAL A 233 -29.41 12.34 33.35
CA VAL A 233 -28.24 11.49 33.30
C VAL A 233 -27.88 11.27 31.84
N ILE A 234 -26.63 11.55 31.47
CA ILE A 234 -26.10 11.30 30.11
C ILE A 234 -24.96 10.33 30.23
N THR A 235 -24.99 9.29 29.41
CA THR A 235 -23.96 8.28 29.33
C THR A 235 -23.48 8.19 27.89
N THR A 236 -22.16 8.25 27.68
CA THR A 236 -21.52 7.99 26.40
C THR A 236 -20.47 6.92 26.62
N LEU A 237 -20.56 5.84 25.87
CA LEU A 237 -19.59 4.76 25.87
C LEU A 237 -19.17 4.49 24.44
N SER A 238 -17.87 4.56 24.18
CA SER A 238 -17.31 4.20 22.87
C SER A 238 -16.09 3.33 23.04
N GLY A 239 -15.95 2.37 22.16
CA GLY A 239 -14.82 1.46 22.17
C GLY A 239 -14.61 0.82 20.80
N TYR A 240 -13.40 0.41 20.54
CA TYR A 240 -13.07 -0.33 19.32
C TYR A 240 -11.91 -1.29 19.57
N THR A 241 -11.85 -2.34 18.77
CA THR A 241 -10.67 -3.18 18.60
C THR A 241 -10.17 -3.06 17.18
N LEU A 242 -8.87 -3.01 17.03
CA LEU A 242 -8.20 -2.94 15.74
C LEU A 242 -7.16 -4.06 15.66
N ASN A 243 -7.21 -4.82 14.57
CA ASN A 243 -6.23 -5.87 14.26
C ASN A 243 -5.63 -5.55 12.89
N GLN A 244 -4.29 -5.50 12.84
CA GLN A 244 -3.53 -5.17 11.63
C GLN A 244 -2.56 -6.30 11.30
#